data_b11a99ca6e6177c2a1996c9ef2a5f5b1
#
_entry.id   b11a99ca6e6177c2a1996c9ef2a5f5b1
#
_cell.length_a   1.000
_cell.length_b   1.000
_cell.length_c   1.000
_cell.angle_alpha   90.00
_cell.angle_beta   90.00
_cell.angle_gamma   90.00
#
_symmetry.space_group_name_H-M   'P 1'
#
loop_
_entity.id
_entity.type
_entity.pdbx_description
1 polymer ?
#
loop_
_entity_poly.entity_id
_entity_poly.type
_entity_poly.pdbx_seq_one_letter_code
_entity_poly.pdbx_strand_id
1 'polypeptide(L)'
;MLVNLDAIDPSLRPPARWRLTRHLLLGATILLLAACSSAPRKPQATFKDSHSALADLPARGPATNAGTANDVLFRAIALVGTPYRWGGNTPDGGFDCSGLVDYIYRNAAGLMLPHSSREMSAMGGLKVPQMTDLVSGDLVFFGGSGGISHVGVYVGKGRFVHAPNSGGTVRLDDIDGPYWRDHFAFGKRLLD
;
A
#
# COMPACT_ATOMS: atom_id res chain seq x y z
N MET A 1 36.21 -4.90 23.05
CA MET A 1 37.37 -5.04 22.16
C MET A 1 37.78 -3.65 21.73
N LEU A 2 38.77 -3.06 22.40
CA LEU A 2 39.21 -1.68 22.14
C LEU A 2 40.15 -1.73 20.91
N VAL A 3 39.77 -1.03 19.86
CA VAL A 3 40.59 -0.89 18.65
C VAL A 3 41.71 0.10 18.96
N ASN A 4 42.94 -0.40 18.89
CA ASN A 4 44.17 0.39 19.12
C ASN A 4 44.37 1.34 17.94
N LEU A 5 44.24 2.67 18.17
CA LEU A 5 44.34 3.72 17.19
C LEU A 5 45.79 4.14 16.84
N ASP A 6 46.76 3.47 17.41
CA ASP A 6 48.21 3.84 17.23
C ASP A 6 48.84 3.22 15.98
N ALA A 7 48.11 2.47 15.16
CA ALA A 7 48.63 1.79 13.95
C ALA A 7 48.33 2.53 12.64
N ILE A 8 48.02 3.86 12.67
CA ILE A 8 47.79 4.61 11.44
C ILE A 8 49.13 5.18 10.93
N ASP A 9 49.53 4.73 9.74
CA ASP A 9 50.68 5.17 8.98
C ASP A 9 50.81 6.73 8.98
N PRO A 10 51.90 7.30 9.46
CA PRO A 10 52.08 8.74 9.52
C PRO A 10 52.08 9.44 8.15
N SER A 11 52.29 8.71 7.04
CA SER A 11 52.25 9.21 5.68
C SER A 11 50.84 9.60 5.21
N LEU A 12 49.81 9.15 5.89
CA LEU A 12 48.39 9.39 5.55
C LEU A 12 47.78 10.58 6.32
N ARG A 13 48.59 11.30 7.11
CA ARG A 13 48.10 12.51 7.84
C ARG A 13 48.02 13.69 6.91
N PRO A 14 46.89 14.36 6.76
CA PRO A 14 46.79 15.58 5.94
C PRO A 14 47.63 16.71 6.55
N PRO A 15 48.26 17.56 5.71
CA PRO A 15 49.14 18.61 6.17
C PRO A 15 48.37 19.62 7.04
N ALA A 16 49.07 20.16 8.06
CA ALA A 16 48.48 21.06 9.08
C ALA A 16 47.78 22.32 8.50
N ARG A 17 48.11 22.69 7.27
CA ARG A 17 47.48 23.81 6.56
C ARG A 17 45.98 23.61 6.25
N TRP A 18 45.49 22.37 6.21
CA TRP A 18 44.07 22.07 5.92
C TRP A 18 43.13 22.32 7.10
N ARG A 19 43.68 22.41 8.31
CA ARG A 19 42.88 22.64 9.52
C ARG A 19 42.42 24.11 9.64
N LEU A 20 43.25 25.06 9.18
CA LEU A 20 42.94 26.48 9.25
C LEU A 20 41.91 26.95 8.21
N THR A 21 41.95 26.38 7.00
CA THR A 21 40.99 26.74 5.93
C THR A 21 39.57 26.23 6.19
N ARG A 22 39.42 25.11 6.94
CA ARG A 22 38.11 24.54 7.25
C ARG A 22 37.30 25.38 8.25
N HIS A 23 37.97 26.07 9.17
CA HIS A 23 37.31 26.94 10.14
C HIS A 23 36.92 28.30 9.55
N LEU A 24 37.65 28.80 8.56
CA LEU A 24 37.30 30.03 7.86
C LEU A 24 36.09 29.87 6.91
N LEU A 25 35.94 28.71 6.29
CA LEU A 25 34.78 28.43 5.42
C LEU A 25 33.50 28.17 6.21
N LEU A 26 33.57 27.59 7.43
CA LEU A 26 32.39 27.42 8.28
C LEU A 26 31.89 28.74 8.88
N GLY A 27 32.77 29.71 9.13
CA GLY A 27 32.39 31.04 9.66
C GLY A 27 31.66 31.92 8.64
N ALA A 28 31.99 31.80 7.35
CA ALA A 28 31.37 32.58 6.29
C ALA A 28 29.96 32.09 5.91
N THR A 29 29.65 30.82 6.09
CA THR A 29 28.32 30.28 5.78
C THR A 29 27.25 30.56 6.85
N ILE A 30 27.63 30.84 8.08
CA ILE A 30 26.68 31.16 9.17
C ILE A 30 26.17 32.61 9.09
N LEU A 31 26.93 33.52 8.49
CA LEU A 31 26.55 34.96 8.40
C LEU A 31 25.54 35.24 7.26
N LEU A 32 25.34 34.34 6.31
CA LEU A 32 24.43 34.53 5.16
C LEU A 32 23.00 34.03 5.41
N LEU A 33 22.68 33.38 6.54
CA LEU A 33 21.36 32.83 6.87
C LEU A 33 20.47 33.78 7.69
N ALA A 34 20.95 34.98 8.06
CA ALA A 34 20.20 35.91 8.90
C ALA A 34 19.41 37.00 8.15
N ALA A 35 19.39 37.01 6.81
CA ALA A 35 18.84 38.12 6.03
C ALA A 35 17.59 37.80 5.19
N CYS A 36 16.84 36.72 5.46
CA CYS A 36 15.59 36.45 4.75
C CYS A 36 14.46 36.10 5.74
N SER A 37 14.01 37.08 6.52
CA SER A 37 12.81 36.95 7.36
C SER A 37 12.00 38.23 7.34
N SER A 38 11.48 38.62 6.18
CA SER A 38 10.34 39.54 6.09
C SER A 38 9.68 39.42 4.71
N ALA A 39 9.08 38.24 4.43
CA ALA A 39 8.04 38.15 3.41
C ALA A 39 6.72 38.62 4.04
N PRO A 40 5.95 39.52 3.39
CA PRO A 40 4.63 39.92 3.89
C PRO A 40 3.73 38.68 3.94
N ARG A 41 3.23 38.35 5.14
CA ARG A 41 2.18 37.33 5.30
C ARG A 41 0.97 37.76 4.50
N LYS A 42 0.66 37.03 3.43
CA LYS A 42 -0.68 37.08 2.84
C LYS A 42 -1.71 36.77 3.93
N PRO A 43 -2.87 37.44 3.92
CA PRO A 43 -3.93 37.14 4.87
C PRO A 43 -4.25 35.66 4.79
N GLN A 44 -4.04 34.95 5.88
CA GLN A 44 -4.48 33.57 6.05
C GLN A 44 -6.01 33.64 6.04
N ALA A 45 -6.64 33.12 5.01
CA ALA A 45 -8.07 32.90 5.02
C ALA A 45 -8.37 32.06 6.26
N THR A 46 -9.07 32.66 7.22
CA THR A 46 -9.62 31.93 8.36
C THR A 46 -10.60 30.94 7.80
N PHE A 47 -10.22 29.65 7.86
CA PHE A 47 -11.16 28.56 7.66
C PHE A 47 -12.15 28.60 8.84
N LYS A 48 -13.13 29.48 8.70
CA LYS A 48 -14.28 29.55 9.59
C LYS A 48 -15.15 28.35 9.23
N ASP A 49 -15.17 27.38 10.13
CA ASP A 49 -16.21 26.38 10.31
C ASP A 49 -16.70 25.61 9.04
N SER A 50 -15.80 24.84 8.40
CA SER A 50 -16.19 23.85 7.41
C SER A 50 -16.85 22.58 8.00
N HIS A 51 -16.96 22.51 9.34
CA HIS A 51 -17.67 21.40 9.98
C HIS A 51 -19.19 21.43 9.80
N SER A 52 -19.75 22.59 9.46
CA SER A 52 -21.20 22.70 9.24
C SER A 52 -21.65 22.22 7.86
N ALA A 53 -20.76 22.25 6.85
CA ALA A 53 -21.09 21.83 5.48
C ALA A 53 -21.13 20.30 5.30
N LEU A 54 -20.55 19.54 6.26
CA LEU A 54 -20.60 18.07 6.21
C LEU A 54 -21.88 17.49 6.83
N ALA A 55 -22.63 18.30 7.59
CA ALA A 55 -23.88 17.87 8.20
C ALA A 55 -25.07 17.83 7.20
N ASP A 56 -24.97 18.55 6.09
CA ASP A 56 -26.01 18.63 5.06
C ASP A 56 -25.78 17.74 3.82
N LEU A 57 -24.76 16.86 3.89
CA LEU A 57 -24.65 15.83 2.87
C LEU A 57 -25.83 14.86 3.07
N PRO A 58 -26.68 14.61 2.03
CA PRO A 58 -27.74 13.64 2.15
C PRO A 58 -27.14 12.33 2.66
N ALA A 59 -27.77 11.76 3.69
CA ALA A 59 -27.40 10.44 4.19
C ALA A 59 -27.19 9.51 2.98
N ARG A 60 -26.02 8.91 2.86
CA ARG A 60 -25.67 8.01 1.74
C ARG A 60 -26.84 7.06 1.60
N GLY A 61 -27.60 7.16 0.51
CA GLY A 61 -28.68 6.22 0.21
C GLY A 61 -28.15 4.78 0.30
N PRO A 62 -29.01 3.78 0.38
CA PRO A 62 -28.57 2.39 0.44
C PRO A 62 -27.49 2.19 -0.61
N ALA A 63 -26.31 1.70 -0.17
CA ALA A 63 -25.16 1.53 -1.04
C ALA A 63 -25.59 0.71 -2.25
N THR A 64 -25.57 1.31 -3.43
CA THR A 64 -25.77 0.54 -4.66
C THR A 64 -24.58 -0.39 -4.80
N ASN A 65 -24.76 -1.58 -5.35
CA ASN A 65 -23.70 -2.57 -5.55
C ASN A 65 -22.48 -1.94 -6.27
N ALA A 66 -22.69 -1.02 -7.20
CA ALA A 66 -21.63 -0.26 -7.86
C ALA A 66 -20.85 0.64 -6.89
N GLY A 67 -21.52 1.26 -5.91
CA GLY A 67 -20.85 2.03 -4.84
C GLY A 67 -19.97 1.15 -3.99
N THR A 68 -20.47 -0.02 -3.61
CA THR A 68 -19.72 -1.00 -2.80
C THR A 68 -18.49 -1.54 -3.54
N ALA A 69 -18.60 -1.87 -4.83
CA ALA A 69 -17.47 -2.32 -5.65
C ALA A 69 -16.38 -1.23 -5.75
N ASN A 70 -16.75 0.04 -5.87
CA ASN A 70 -15.82 1.15 -5.85
C ASN A 70 -15.15 1.32 -4.48
N ASP A 71 -15.88 1.13 -3.38
CA ASP A 71 -15.32 1.19 -2.02
C ASP A 71 -14.29 0.06 -1.81
N VAL A 72 -14.55 -1.15 -2.32
CA VAL A 72 -13.60 -2.27 -2.35
C VAL A 72 -12.35 -1.90 -3.13
N LEU A 73 -12.51 -1.37 -4.35
CA LEU A 73 -11.42 -0.92 -5.22
C LEU A 73 -10.52 0.11 -4.53
N PHE A 74 -11.12 1.20 -4.02
CA PHE A 74 -10.34 2.27 -3.37
C PHE A 74 -9.61 1.80 -2.14
N ARG A 75 -10.26 0.94 -1.33
CA ARG A 75 -9.62 0.36 -0.15
C ARG A 75 -8.47 -0.56 -0.52
N ALA A 76 -8.62 -1.40 -1.54
CA ALA A 76 -7.56 -2.27 -2.02
C ALA A 76 -6.32 -1.46 -2.45
N ILE A 77 -6.53 -0.41 -3.25
CA ILE A 77 -5.43 0.45 -3.72
C ILE A 77 -4.77 1.21 -2.56
N ALA A 78 -5.55 1.69 -1.58
CA ALA A 78 -5.02 2.43 -0.43
C ALA A 78 -4.10 1.60 0.47
N LEU A 79 -4.17 0.26 0.39
CA LEU A 79 -3.34 -0.64 1.18
C LEU A 79 -2.04 -1.06 0.47
N VAL A 80 -1.82 -0.63 -0.77
CA VAL A 80 -0.56 -0.90 -1.49
C VAL A 80 0.62 -0.32 -0.72
N GLY A 81 1.68 -1.11 -0.58
CA GLY A 81 2.86 -0.77 0.22
C GLY A 81 2.83 -1.33 1.65
N THR A 82 1.69 -1.82 2.16
CA THR A 82 1.63 -2.46 3.48
C THR A 82 2.48 -3.74 3.49
N PRO A 83 3.31 -3.99 4.52
CA PRO A 83 4.16 -5.16 4.58
C PRO A 83 3.39 -6.47 4.55
N TYR A 84 3.96 -7.49 3.88
CA TYR A 84 3.47 -8.87 4.00
C TYR A 84 3.80 -9.42 5.38
N ARG A 85 2.82 -10.11 5.98
CA ARG A 85 3.02 -10.91 7.20
C ARG A 85 2.12 -12.14 7.15
N TRP A 86 2.71 -13.30 7.36
CA TRP A 86 1.93 -14.55 7.46
C TRP A 86 0.89 -14.47 8.58
N GLY A 87 -0.37 -14.76 8.26
CA GLY A 87 -1.50 -14.62 9.19
C GLY A 87 -1.88 -13.18 9.53
N GLY A 88 -1.27 -12.20 8.89
CA GLY A 88 -1.56 -10.77 9.08
C GLY A 88 -2.90 -10.37 8.47
N ASN A 89 -3.65 -9.49 9.15
CA ASN A 89 -4.99 -9.06 8.75
C ASN A 89 -5.30 -7.59 9.11
N THR A 90 -4.28 -6.79 9.40
CA THR A 90 -4.44 -5.36 9.74
C THR A 90 -3.36 -4.52 9.05
N PRO A 91 -3.65 -3.22 8.78
CA PRO A 91 -2.65 -2.32 8.18
C PRO A 91 -1.37 -2.21 9.00
N ASP A 92 -1.46 -2.11 10.32
CA ASP A 92 -0.31 -1.95 11.22
C ASP A 92 0.46 -3.27 11.42
N GLY A 93 -0.26 -4.40 11.44
CA GLY A 93 0.32 -5.73 11.62
C GLY A 93 0.85 -6.37 10.35
N GLY A 94 0.53 -5.81 9.17
CA GLY A 94 0.77 -6.41 7.86
C GLY A 94 -0.34 -7.37 7.43
N PHE A 95 -0.25 -7.84 6.20
CA PHE A 95 -1.26 -8.73 5.59
C PHE A 95 -0.64 -9.97 4.97
N ASP A 96 -1.32 -11.11 5.08
CA ASP A 96 -1.22 -12.16 4.08
C ASP A 96 -2.32 -11.99 3.00
N CYS A 97 -2.35 -12.86 1.98
CA CYS A 97 -3.26 -12.71 0.84
C CYS A 97 -4.73 -12.77 1.27
N SER A 98 -5.11 -13.69 2.14
CA SER A 98 -6.48 -13.88 2.62
C SER A 98 -6.89 -12.83 3.66
N GLY A 99 -5.98 -12.44 4.54
CA GLY A 99 -6.22 -11.39 5.52
C GLY A 99 -6.41 -10.02 4.89
N LEU A 100 -5.67 -9.72 3.81
CA LEU A 100 -5.88 -8.53 3.01
C LEU A 100 -7.29 -8.48 2.41
N VAL A 101 -7.71 -9.57 1.78
CA VAL A 101 -9.02 -9.66 1.12
C VAL A 101 -10.15 -9.58 2.14
N ASP A 102 -10.09 -10.32 3.27
CA ASP A 102 -11.07 -10.19 4.35
C ASP A 102 -11.16 -8.76 4.88
N TYR A 103 -10.01 -8.13 5.15
CA TYR A 103 -9.98 -6.74 5.63
C TYR A 103 -10.65 -5.77 4.66
N ILE A 104 -10.37 -5.88 3.36
CA ILE A 104 -10.97 -5.03 2.32
C ILE A 104 -12.50 -5.21 2.31
N TYR A 105 -12.98 -6.44 2.20
CA TYR A 105 -14.41 -6.73 2.06
C TYR A 105 -15.19 -6.42 3.34
N ARG A 106 -14.65 -6.73 4.50
CA ARG A 106 -15.27 -6.41 5.78
C ARG A 106 -15.48 -4.90 5.95
N ASN A 107 -14.48 -4.10 5.58
CA ASN A 107 -14.53 -2.65 5.77
C ASN A 107 -15.22 -1.88 4.64
N ALA A 108 -15.31 -2.44 3.43
CA ALA A 108 -15.95 -1.79 2.29
C ALA A 108 -17.39 -2.28 2.07
N ALA A 109 -17.64 -3.57 2.27
CA ALA A 109 -18.91 -4.23 1.95
C ALA A 109 -19.63 -4.82 3.18
N GLY A 110 -19.02 -4.79 4.36
CA GLY A 110 -19.57 -5.47 5.55
C GLY A 110 -19.55 -7.00 5.48
N LEU A 111 -18.82 -7.58 4.51
CA LEU A 111 -18.72 -9.02 4.31
C LEU A 111 -17.50 -9.58 5.03
N MET A 112 -17.70 -10.51 5.95
CA MET A 112 -16.64 -11.27 6.61
C MET A 112 -16.31 -12.49 5.77
N LEU A 113 -15.02 -12.63 5.40
CA LEU A 113 -14.53 -13.73 4.59
C LEU A 113 -13.61 -14.65 5.41
N PRO A 114 -13.55 -15.98 5.11
CA PRO A 114 -12.61 -16.87 5.77
C PRO A 114 -11.17 -16.41 5.58
N HIS A 115 -10.32 -16.59 6.61
CA HIS A 115 -8.90 -16.26 6.52
C HIS A 115 -8.07 -17.36 5.84
N SER A 116 -8.56 -17.82 4.70
CA SER A 116 -7.95 -18.88 3.88
C SER A 116 -8.36 -18.73 2.42
N SER A 117 -7.41 -18.59 1.51
CA SER A 117 -7.70 -18.51 0.08
C SER A 117 -8.46 -19.73 -0.44
N ARG A 118 -8.19 -20.92 0.12
CA ARG A 118 -8.87 -22.16 -0.23
C ARG A 118 -10.35 -22.14 0.22
N GLU A 119 -10.62 -21.73 1.45
CA GLU A 119 -11.98 -21.61 1.96
C GLU A 119 -12.77 -20.52 1.24
N MET A 120 -12.15 -19.34 0.99
CA MET A 120 -12.75 -18.29 0.16
C MET A 120 -13.12 -18.81 -1.24
N SER A 121 -12.27 -19.66 -1.82
CA SER A 121 -12.55 -20.24 -3.13
C SER A 121 -13.74 -21.19 -3.13
N ALA A 122 -14.06 -21.81 -2.00
CA ALA A 122 -15.19 -22.72 -1.82
C ALA A 122 -16.51 -22.03 -1.45
N MET A 123 -16.48 -20.74 -1.05
CA MET A 123 -17.69 -19.98 -0.70
C MET A 123 -18.66 -19.86 -1.87
N GLY A 124 -19.93 -19.52 -1.56
CA GLY A 124 -20.92 -19.07 -2.56
C GLY A 124 -20.45 -17.83 -3.33
N GLY A 125 -21.21 -17.47 -4.36
CA GLY A 125 -20.93 -16.36 -5.25
C GLY A 125 -20.86 -16.79 -6.70
N LEU A 126 -20.89 -15.82 -7.62
CA LEU A 126 -20.83 -16.08 -9.06
C LEU A 126 -19.38 -16.42 -9.45
N LYS A 127 -19.18 -17.63 -9.97
CA LYS A 127 -17.87 -18.03 -10.52
C LYS A 127 -17.62 -17.35 -11.87
N VAL A 128 -16.47 -16.75 -12.03
CA VAL A 128 -16.01 -16.08 -13.25
C VAL A 128 -14.83 -16.86 -13.82
N PRO A 129 -15.06 -17.75 -14.79
CA PRO A 129 -14.02 -18.68 -15.27
C PRO A 129 -12.91 -18.00 -16.07
N GLN A 130 -13.17 -16.86 -16.72
CA GLN A 130 -12.26 -16.21 -17.64
C GLN A 130 -11.82 -14.85 -17.13
N MET A 131 -10.55 -14.49 -17.37
CA MET A 131 -10.01 -13.18 -16.98
C MET A 131 -10.72 -12.03 -17.68
N THR A 132 -11.20 -12.24 -18.91
CA THR A 132 -11.92 -11.25 -19.72
C THR A 132 -13.25 -10.81 -19.12
N ASP A 133 -13.85 -11.65 -18.27
CA ASP A 133 -15.17 -11.42 -17.69
C ASP A 133 -15.09 -10.80 -16.28
N LEU A 134 -13.86 -10.56 -15.80
CA LEU A 134 -13.61 -9.95 -14.51
C LEU A 134 -14.05 -8.49 -14.49
N VAL A 135 -14.70 -8.08 -13.41
CA VAL A 135 -15.02 -6.68 -13.12
C VAL A 135 -14.35 -6.25 -11.81
N SER A 136 -14.16 -4.94 -11.64
CA SER A 136 -13.57 -4.40 -10.40
C SER A 136 -14.35 -4.85 -9.18
N GLY A 137 -13.64 -5.32 -8.16
CA GLY A 137 -14.21 -5.91 -6.97
C GLY A 137 -14.30 -7.43 -7.00
N ASP A 138 -14.08 -8.11 -8.12
CA ASP A 138 -14.04 -9.58 -8.13
C ASP A 138 -12.82 -10.10 -7.36
N LEU A 139 -12.99 -11.20 -6.62
CA LEU A 139 -11.88 -12.00 -6.11
C LEU A 139 -11.22 -12.74 -7.27
N VAL A 140 -9.90 -12.82 -7.26
CA VAL A 140 -9.14 -13.63 -8.22
C VAL A 140 -8.33 -14.69 -7.49
N PHE A 141 -8.47 -15.94 -7.91
CA PHE A 141 -7.84 -17.09 -7.29
C PHE A 141 -6.78 -17.69 -8.20
N PHE A 142 -5.65 -18.03 -7.58
CA PHE A 142 -4.52 -18.63 -8.25
C PHE A 142 -4.11 -19.93 -7.54
N GLY A 143 -3.59 -20.87 -8.33
CA GLY A 143 -3.13 -22.14 -7.81
C GLY A 143 -2.54 -23.04 -8.88
N GLY A 144 -2.30 -24.28 -8.54
CA GLY A 144 -1.74 -25.29 -9.43
C GLY A 144 -2.26 -26.67 -9.09
N SER A 145 -1.46 -27.72 -9.32
CA SER A 145 -1.83 -29.12 -9.03
C SER A 145 -2.19 -29.38 -7.56
N GLY A 146 -1.70 -28.55 -6.63
CA GLY A 146 -2.07 -28.60 -5.20
C GLY A 146 -3.34 -27.85 -4.82
N GLY A 147 -4.07 -27.29 -5.77
CA GLY A 147 -5.30 -26.50 -5.56
C GLY A 147 -5.02 -25.01 -5.37
N ILE A 148 -6.02 -24.29 -4.85
CA ILE A 148 -5.91 -22.83 -4.63
C ILE A 148 -4.93 -22.54 -3.49
N SER A 149 -3.99 -21.64 -3.76
CA SER A 149 -2.92 -21.23 -2.83
C SER A 149 -2.81 -19.71 -2.65
N HIS A 150 -3.47 -18.93 -3.50
CA HIS A 150 -3.38 -17.47 -3.45
C HIS A 150 -4.72 -16.82 -3.85
N VAL A 151 -4.93 -15.59 -3.35
CA VAL A 151 -6.10 -14.77 -3.65
C VAL A 151 -5.72 -13.30 -3.72
N GLY A 152 -6.42 -12.55 -4.55
CA GLY A 152 -6.33 -11.08 -4.65
C GLY A 152 -7.68 -10.48 -5.02
N VAL A 153 -7.70 -9.14 -5.15
CA VAL A 153 -8.86 -8.36 -5.58
C VAL A 153 -8.58 -7.73 -6.93
N TYR A 154 -9.41 -8.04 -7.92
CA TYR A 154 -9.32 -7.42 -9.23
C TYR A 154 -9.76 -5.95 -9.17
N VAL A 155 -8.94 -5.06 -9.70
CA VAL A 155 -9.18 -3.61 -9.63
C VAL A 155 -9.43 -2.97 -11.00
N GLY A 156 -9.65 -3.80 -12.03
CA GLY A 156 -9.88 -3.35 -13.40
C GLY A 156 -8.61 -3.21 -14.23
N LYS A 157 -8.79 -3.03 -15.53
CA LYS A 157 -7.71 -2.82 -16.52
C LYS A 157 -6.62 -3.90 -16.47
N GLY A 158 -7.01 -5.16 -16.29
CA GLY A 158 -6.07 -6.27 -16.24
C GLY A 158 -5.22 -6.34 -14.97
N ARG A 159 -5.57 -5.59 -13.89
CA ARG A 159 -4.74 -5.53 -12.68
C ARG A 159 -5.49 -5.99 -11.43
N PHE A 160 -4.73 -6.49 -10.48
CA PHE A 160 -5.26 -6.94 -9.18
C PHE A 160 -4.31 -6.55 -8.04
N VAL A 161 -4.88 -6.35 -6.86
CA VAL A 161 -4.15 -6.07 -5.61
C VAL A 161 -4.07 -7.35 -4.80
N HIS A 162 -2.90 -7.64 -4.28
CA HIS A 162 -2.65 -8.82 -3.46
C HIS A 162 -1.47 -8.62 -2.49
N ALA A 163 -1.33 -9.54 -1.52
CA ALA A 163 -0.18 -9.62 -0.62
C ALA A 163 0.63 -10.89 -0.96
N PRO A 164 1.74 -10.79 -1.72
CA PRO A 164 2.56 -11.95 -2.09
C PRO A 164 3.40 -12.45 -0.91
N ASN A 165 3.55 -13.77 -0.79
CA ASN A 165 4.24 -14.43 0.33
C ASN A 165 5.78 -14.35 0.29
N SER A 166 6.37 -13.76 -0.74
CA SER A 166 7.82 -13.71 -0.94
C SER A 166 8.51 -12.49 -0.32
N GLY A 167 8.13 -12.13 0.92
CA GLY A 167 8.81 -11.06 1.67
C GLY A 167 8.57 -9.64 1.14
N GLY A 168 7.49 -9.45 0.38
CA GLY A 168 7.14 -8.18 -0.22
C GLY A 168 6.16 -7.36 0.60
N THR A 169 5.50 -6.47 -0.11
CA THR A 169 4.40 -5.63 0.37
C THR A 169 3.15 -5.94 -0.42
N VAL A 170 1.99 -5.51 0.06
CA VAL A 170 0.77 -5.42 -0.77
C VAL A 170 1.12 -4.64 -2.03
N ARG A 171 0.77 -5.18 -3.18
CA ARG A 171 1.12 -4.58 -4.47
C ARG A 171 0.06 -4.80 -5.53
N LEU A 172 0.22 -4.08 -6.62
CA LEU A 172 -0.61 -4.14 -7.81
C LEU A 172 0.18 -4.86 -8.90
N ASP A 173 -0.34 -5.99 -9.38
CA ASP A 173 0.26 -6.77 -10.46
C ASP A 173 -0.70 -6.90 -11.65
N ASP A 174 -0.14 -7.19 -12.83
CA ASP A 174 -0.91 -7.50 -14.03
C ASP A 174 -1.34 -8.96 -14.00
N ILE A 175 -2.65 -9.21 -14.17
CA ILE A 175 -3.23 -10.55 -14.07
C ILE A 175 -2.81 -11.46 -15.24
N ASP A 176 -2.52 -10.87 -16.39
CA ASP A 176 -2.03 -11.55 -17.60
C ASP A 176 -0.50 -11.68 -17.63
N GLY A 177 0.20 -11.18 -16.60
CA GLY A 177 1.63 -11.43 -16.42
C GLY A 177 1.94 -12.93 -16.46
N PRO A 178 3.13 -13.35 -16.97
CA PRO A 178 3.41 -14.76 -17.26
C PRO A 178 3.11 -15.71 -16.11
N TYR A 179 3.53 -15.36 -14.88
CA TYR A 179 3.26 -16.18 -13.70
C TYR A 179 1.77 -16.26 -13.37
N TRP A 180 1.08 -15.12 -13.33
CA TRP A 180 -0.31 -15.05 -12.88
C TRP A 180 -1.27 -15.68 -13.88
N ARG A 181 -1.04 -15.48 -15.18
CA ARG A 181 -1.82 -16.09 -16.25
C ARG A 181 -1.76 -17.62 -16.17
N ASP A 182 -0.57 -18.18 -15.95
CA ASP A 182 -0.37 -19.64 -15.94
C ASP A 182 -0.94 -20.29 -14.66
N HIS A 183 -1.16 -19.49 -13.59
CA HIS A 183 -1.69 -19.96 -12.30
C HIS A 183 -3.13 -19.50 -12.05
N PHE A 184 -3.73 -18.71 -12.93
CA PHE A 184 -5.12 -18.27 -12.76
C PHE A 184 -6.08 -19.45 -12.81
N ALA A 185 -6.88 -19.60 -11.74
CA ALA A 185 -7.86 -20.66 -11.64
C ALA A 185 -9.26 -20.17 -12.03
N PHE A 186 -9.72 -19.08 -11.43
CA PHE A 186 -11.00 -18.43 -11.70
C PHE A 186 -11.13 -17.14 -10.87
N GLY A 187 -12.08 -16.30 -11.23
CA GLY A 187 -12.59 -15.22 -10.40
C GLY A 187 -13.86 -15.60 -9.66
N LYS A 188 -14.19 -14.83 -8.62
CA LYS A 188 -15.47 -14.95 -7.90
C LYS A 188 -16.04 -13.57 -7.61
N ARG A 189 -17.29 -13.36 -8.01
CA ARG A 189 -18.06 -12.15 -7.73
C ARG A 189 -18.94 -12.38 -6.50
N LEU A 190 -18.75 -11.53 -5.49
CA LEU A 190 -19.50 -11.52 -4.25
C LEU A 190 -20.44 -10.32 -4.15
N LEU A 191 -20.21 -9.31 -5.00
CA LEU A 191 -20.97 -8.07 -5.07
C LEU A 191 -21.78 -8.08 -6.37
N ASP A 192 -23.10 -8.00 -6.27
CA ASP A 192 -24.05 -7.97 -7.41
C ASP A 192 -24.19 -6.58 -8.01
#